data_2fdf6aae31deaa082c1b0995e5b49d7e
#
_entry.id   2fdf6aae31deaa082c1b0995e5b49d7e
#
_cell.length_a   1.000
_cell.length_b   1.000
_cell.length_c   1.000
_cell.angle_alpha   90.00
_cell.angle_beta   90.00
_cell.angle_gamma   90.00
#
_symmetry.space_group_name_H-M   'P 1'
#
loop_
_entity.id
_entity.type
_entity.pdbx_description
1 polymer ?
#
loop_
_entity_poly.entity_id
_entity_poly.type
_entity_poly.pdbx_seq_one_letter_code
_entity_poly.pdbx_strand_id
1 'polypeptide(L)'
;MTVTTFVHHRIDAAPRHWQALADRLAGGGAQRLAEAGGSLYGIWRSQIGRPRDELQAISVWPKTITAAVAEQALLARDPDVRRVRSEAMVPTLRPTDTTPPTRQGNYAFRWFATPEPHWPEFLDLCAAAWPGFEDAYDSQVVGLWQASGDRTGNGDDEASGAGRFGGVRSLLLTRRPNLAMWERSKLPEGAAEAQVREKLSRRYDLCDWTVVSTATLLTAVDRRDTARWT
;
A
#
# COMPACT_ATOMS: atom_id res chain seq x y z
N MET A 1 -16.80 6.18 -18.26
CA MET A 1 -16.06 5.19 -17.42
C MET A 1 -16.08 5.68 -16.00
N THR A 2 -16.57 4.89 -15.06
CA THR A 2 -16.59 5.26 -13.63
C THR A 2 -15.17 5.14 -13.10
N VAL A 3 -14.61 6.23 -12.57
CA VAL A 3 -13.25 6.23 -12.00
C VAL A 3 -13.31 5.53 -10.64
N THR A 4 -12.58 4.42 -10.49
CA THR A 4 -12.39 3.78 -9.19
C THR A 4 -11.31 4.51 -8.42
N THR A 5 -11.63 4.96 -7.19
CA THR A 5 -10.68 5.62 -6.31
C THR A 5 -10.30 4.66 -5.18
N PHE A 6 -9.02 4.54 -4.91
CA PHE A 6 -8.48 3.92 -3.70
C PHE A 6 -8.02 5.02 -2.76
N VAL A 7 -8.17 4.83 -1.46
CA VAL A 7 -7.64 5.76 -0.47
C VAL A 7 -6.75 5.00 0.50
N HIS A 8 -5.49 5.37 0.55
CA HIS A 8 -4.51 4.84 1.50
C HIS A 8 -4.55 5.67 2.78
N HIS A 9 -4.80 5.02 3.91
CA HIS A 9 -4.85 5.60 5.23
C HIS A 9 -3.66 5.12 6.05
N ARG A 10 -2.88 6.04 6.61
CA ARG A 10 -1.86 5.77 7.63
C ARG A 10 -2.37 6.28 8.96
N ILE A 11 -2.50 5.37 9.92
CA ILE A 11 -3.22 5.59 11.17
C ILE A 11 -2.28 5.30 12.34
N ASP A 12 -1.85 6.33 13.03
CA ASP A 12 -1.09 6.21 14.27
C ASP A 12 -2.07 5.91 15.41
N ALA A 13 -2.08 4.67 15.90
CA ALA A 13 -2.89 4.28 17.04
C ALA A 13 -2.28 4.76 18.36
N ALA A 14 -3.11 4.87 19.37
CA ALA A 14 -2.64 5.03 20.75
C ALA A 14 -1.71 3.86 21.12
N PRO A 15 -0.67 4.08 21.94
CA PRO A 15 0.29 3.04 22.29
C PRO A 15 -0.38 1.77 22.79
N ARG A 16 -0.09 0.64 22.15
CA ARG A 16 -0.64 -0.71 22.44
C ARG A 16 -2.12 -0.91 22.10
N HIS A 17 -2.80 0.06 21.49
CA HIS A 17 -4.22 -0.06 21.09
C HIS A 17 -4.41 -0.47 19.63
N TRP A 18 -3.34 -0.68 18.86
CA TRP A 18 -3.42 -0.98 17.43
C TRP A 18 -4.33 -2.18 17.11
N GLN A 19 -4.33 -3.24 17.94
CA GLN A 19 -5.15 -4.43 17.71
C GLN A 19 -6.64 -4.13 17.88
N ALA A 20 -7.03 -3.53 18.99
CA ALA A 20 -8.42 -3.16 19.25
C ALA A 20 -8.93 -2.16 18.18
N LEU A 21 -8.08 -1.23 17.76
CA LEU A 21 -8.41 -0.31 16.66
C LEU A 21 -8.59 -1.08 15.35
N ALA A 22 -7.68 -1.99 14.99
CA ALA A 22 -7.80 -2.79 13.77
C ALA A 22 -9.09 -3.61 13.73
N ASP A 23 -9.48 -4.23 14.87
CA ASP A 23 -10.71 -5.00 14.98
C ASP A 23 -11.96 -4.10 14.76
N ARG A 24 -11.97 -2.89 15.35
CA ARG A 24 -13.06 -1.93 15.13
C ARG A 24 -13.12 -1.42 13.68
N LEU A 25 -11.97 -1.23 13.04
CA LEU A 25 -11.92 -0.83 11.63
C LEU A 25 -12.40 -1.95 10.71
N ALA A 26 -12.02 -3.19 10.99
CA ALA A 26 -12.45 -4.36 10.23
C ALA A 26 -13.97 -4.66 10.40
N GLY A 27 -14.54 -4.32 11.54
CA GLY A 27 -15.99 -4.43 11.80
C GLY A 27 -16.74 -3.15 11.46
N GLY A 28 -16.92 -2.27 12.45
CA GLY A 28 -17.71 -1.04 12.31
C GLY A 28 -17.18 -0.06 11.26
N GLY A 29 -15.86 0.00 11.07
CA GLY A 29 -15.25 0.80 9.99
C GLY A 29 -15.66 0.32 8.61
N ALA A 30 -15.55 -1.00 8.37
CA ALA A 30 -15.96 -1.60 7.10
C ALA A 30 -17.46 -1.42 6.84
N GLN A 31 -18.29 -1.52 7.88
CA GLN A 31 -19.74 -1.25 7.76
C GLN A 31 -20.01 0.20 7.34
N ARG A 32 -19.39 1.19 8.01
CA ARG A 32 -19.55 2.61 7.64
C ARG A 32 -19.06 2.91 6.23
N LEU A 33 -17.97 2.27 5.79
CA LEU A 33 -17.52 2.37 4.40
C LEU A 33 -18.61 1.88 3.43
N ALA A 34 -19.22 0.71 3.71
CA ALA A 34 -20.28 0.14 2.87
C ALA A 34 -21.52 1.06 2.82
N GLU A 35 -21.94 1.61 3.96
CA GLU A 35 -23.05 2.57 4.04
C GLU A 35 -22.78 3.85 3.25
N ALA A 36 -21.52 4.27 3.15
CA ALA A 36 -21.09 5.42 2.34
C ALA A 36 -20.85 5.08 0.85
N GLY A 37 -21.01 3.81 0.47
CA GLY A 37 -20.81 3.32 -0.91
C GLY A 37 -19.38 2.98 -1.28
N GLY A 38 -18.52 2.76 -0.29
CA GLY A 38 -17.16 2.24 -0.45
C GLY A 38 -17.01 0.83 0.14
N SER A 39 -15.81 0.31 0.16
CA SER A 39 -15.48 -0.96 0.84
C SER A 39 -14.06 -0.95 1.39
N LEU A 40 -13.80 -1.83 2.35
CA LEU A 40 -12.47 -2.04 2.91
C LEU A 40 -11.68 -2.97 1.98
N TYR A 41 -10.53 -2.50 1.49
CA TYR A 41 -9.62 -3.30 0.68
C TYR A 41 -8.64 -4.11 1.53
N GLY A 42 -8.25 -3.59 2.69
CA GLY A 42 -7.40 -4.29 3.65
C GLY A 42 -6.92 -3.42 4.78
N ILE A 43 -6.48 -4.07 5.86
CA ILE A 43 -5.80 -3.44 7.00
C ILE A 43 -4.49 -4.18 7.23
N TRP A 44 -3.41 -3.42 7.38
CA TRP A 44 -2.07 -3.95 7.64
C TRP A 44 -1.48 -3.31 8.89
N ARG A 45 -0.74 -4.11 9.65
CA ARG A 45 0.09 -3.64 10.74
C ARG A 45 1.53 -3.49 10.28
N SER A 46 2.17 -2.40 10.67
CA SER A 46 3.59 -2.15 10.43
C SER A 46 4.48 -3.24 11.03
N GLN A 47 5.52 -3.63 10.28
CA GLN A 47 6.58 -4.52 10.74
C GLN A 47 7.93 -3.80 10.79
N ILE A 48 8.35 -3.21 9.66
CA ILE A 48 9.65 -2.55 9.50
C ILE A 48 9.45 -1.23 8.75
N GLY A 49 10.15 -0.19 9.18
CA GLY A 49 10.18 1.10 8.52
C GLY A 49 9.08 2.08 8.96
N ARG A 50 8.24 1.67 9.94
CA ARG A 50 7.18 2.50 10.53
C ARG A 50 7.03 2.21 12.02
N PRO A 51 6.40 3.12 12.79
CA PRO A 51 6.10 2.87 14.20
C PRO A 51 5.31 1.57 14.42
N ARG A 52 5.58 0.91 15.56
CA ARG A 52 4.93 -0.35 15.93
C ARG A 52 3.40 -0.29 15.97
N ASP A 53 2.87 0.83 16.43
CA ASP A 53 1.44 1.05 16.61
C ASP A 53 0.81 1.78 15.40
N GLU A 54 1.51 1.86 14.25
CA GLU A 54 0.95 2.35 13.00
C GLU A 54 0.21 1.23 12.25
N LEU A 55 -1.03 1.51 11.89
CA LEU A 55 -1.81 0.74 10.93
C LEU A 55 -1.81 1.42 9.57
N GLN A 56 -1.85 0.62 8.53
CA GLN A 56 -2.15 1.06 7.18
C GLN A 56 -3.46 0.42 6.75
N ALA A 57 -4.36 1.19 6.16
CA ALA A 57 -5.59 0.67 5.57
C ALA A 57 -5.75 1.21 4.15
N ILE A 58 -6.43 0.43 3.30
CA ILE A 58 -6.86 0.91 2.00
C ILE A 58 -8.36 0.71 1.91
N SER A 59 -9.09 1.78 1.53
CA SER A 59 -10.49 1.72 1.14
C SER A 59 -10.64 1.91 -0.36
N VAL A 60 -11.69 1.35 -0.95
CA VAL A 60 -11.95 1.42 -2.39
C VAL A 60 -13.37 1.93 -2.67
N TRP A 61 -13.51 2.74 -3.68
CA TRP A 61 -14.72 3.48 -4.01
C TRP A 61 -15.01 3.40 -5.51
N PRO A 62 -16.24 3.01 -5.93
CA PRO A 62 -16.61 2.93 -7.35
C PRO A 62 -16.93 4.31 -7.95
N LYS A 63 -16.36 5.37 -7.39
CA LYS A 63 -16.53 6.77 -7.78
C LYS A 63 -15.35 7.61 -7.32
N THR A 64 -15.22 8.80 -7.84
CA THR A 64 -14.28 9.78 -7.28
C THR A 64 -14.74 10.18 -5.87
N ILE A 65 -13.80 10.13 -4.92
CA ILE A 65 -14.01 10.49 -3.52
C ILE A 65 -12.80 11.27 -3.02
N THR A 66 -13.00 12.17 -2.07
CA THR A 66 -11.89 12.85 -1.42
C THR A 66 -11.31 12.00 -0.27
N ALA A 67 -10.01 12.18 -0.02
CA ALA A 67 -9.33 11.51 1.09
C ALA A 67 -10.02 11.80 2.44
N ALA A 68 -10.50 13.03 2.65
CA ALA A 68 -11.19 13.43 3.88
C ALA A 68 -12.52 12.69 4.09
N VAL A 69 -13.31 12.51 3.04
CA VAL A 69 -14.59 11.79 3.13
C VAL A 69 -14.37 10.30 3.40
N ALA A 70 -13.40 9.69 2.72
CA ALA A 70 -13.05 8.30 2.94
C ALA A 70 -12.49 8.06 4.36
N GLU A 71 -11.65 8.96 4.85
CA GLU A 71 -11.12 8.96 6.21
C GLU A 71 -12.23 9.03 7.25
N GLN A 72 -13.16 9.98 7.11
CA GLN A 72 -14.30 10.13 8.00
C GLN A 72 -15.17 8.86 8.03
N ALA A 73 -15.43 8.26 6.88
CA ALA A 73 -16.22 7.04 6.79
C ALA A 73 -15.53 5.86 7.49
N LEU A 74 -14.22 5.68 7.31
CA LEU A 74 -13.48 4.58 7.92
C LEU A 74 -13.34 4.75 9.43
N LEU A 75 -12.89 5.94 9.87
CA LEU A 75 -12.43 6.16 11.25
C LEU A 75 -13.50 6.73 12.16
N ALA A 76 -14.45 7.51 11.63
CA ALA A 76 -15.33 8.38 12.43
C ALA A 76 -14.48 9.24 13.38
N ARG A 77 -14.75 9.18 14.69
CA ARG A 77 -13.94 9.84 15.74
C ARG A 77 -13.45 8.80 16.74
N ASP A 78 -12.75 7.76 16.23
CA ASP A 78 -12.23 6.70 17.11
C ASP A 78 -11.22 7.28 18.11
N PRO A 79 -11.41 7.08 19.43
CA PRO A 79 -10.59 7.69 20.47
C PRO A 79 -9.14 7.18 20.50
N ASP A 80 -8.89 6.02 19.92
CA ASP A 80 -7.54 5.45 19.86
C ASP A 80 -6.72 5.93 18.66
N VAL A 81 -7.31 6.73 17.76
CA VAL A 81 -6.59 7.36 16.65
C VAL A 81 -5.89 8.61 17.16
N ARG A 82 -4.56 8.64 17.11
CA ARG A 82 -3.73 9.79 17.49
C ARG A 82 -3.48 10.72 16.32
N ARG A 83 -3.26 10.15 15.16
CA ARG A 83 -3.03 10.89 13.93
C ARG A 83 -3.43 10.01 12.75
N VAL A 84 -3.91 10.64 11.72
CA VAL A 84 -4.20 9.98 10.43
C VAL A 84 -3.68 10.84 9.29
N ARG A 85 -3.29 10.17 8.23
CA ARG A 85 -2.98 10.76 6.93
C ARG A 85 -3.58 9.86 5.88
N SER A 86 -4.43 10.44 5.07
CA SER A 86 -5.10 9.73 3.99
C SER A 86 -4.76 10.36 2.66
N GLU A 87 -4.60 9.54 1.63
CA GLU A 87 -4.27 9.99 0.28
C GLU A 87 -5.09 9.23 -0.74
N ALA A 88 -5.80 9.98 -1.58
CA ALA A 88 -6.58 9.42 -2.66
C ALA A 88 -5.66 9.05 -3.83
N MET A 89 -5.96 7.91 -4.46
CA MET A 89 -5.14 7.31 -5.49
C MET A 89 -6.02 6.70 -6.59
N VAL A 90 -5.47 6.63 -7.80
CA VAL A 90 -6.08 5.92 -8.92
C VAL A 90 -5.20 4.73 -9.34
N PRO A 91 -5.80 3.58 -9.69
CA PRO A 91 -5.02 2.44 -10.16
C PRO A 91 -4.38 2.74 -11.51
N THR A 92 -3.21 2.15 -11.76
CA THR A 92 -2.51 2.22 -13.04
C THR A 92 -2.62 0.86 -13.76
N LEU A 93 -1.53 0.09 -13.81
CA LEU A 93 -1.50 -1.24 -14.42
C LEU A 93 -2.29 -2.28 -13.60
N ARG A 94 -2.28 -2.15 -12.28
CA ARG A 94 -2.99 -2.97 -11.30
C ARG A 94 -3.39 -2.12 -10.09
N PRO A 95 -4.43 -2.52 -9.34
CA PRO A 95 -5.32 -3.66 -9.59
C PRO A 95 -6.26 -3.40 -10.77
N THR A 96 -6.69 -4.47 -11.45
CA THR A 96 -7.67 -4.39 -12.54
C THR A 96 -9.12 -4.47 -12.04
N ASP A 97 -9.27 -4.82 -10.76
CA ASP A 97 -10.57 -4.91 -10.08
C ASP A 97 -10.45 -4.43 -8.62
N THR A 98 -11.51 -4.58 -7.85
CA THR A 98 -11.58 -4.14 -6.46
C THR A 98 -11.48 -5.29 -5.45
N THR A 99 -11.08 -6.47 -5.89
CA THR A 99 -10.94 -7.66 -5.04
C THR A 99 -9.82 -7.46 -4.03
N PRO A 100 -10.10 -7.55 -2.72
CA PRO A 100 -9.09 -7.36 -1.70
C PRO A 100 -8.09 -8.52 -1.65
N PRO A 101 -6.84 -8.28 -1.23
CA PRO A 101 -5.89 -9.34 -0.96
C PRO A 101 -6.35 -10.18 0.24
N THR A 102 -6.20 -11.51 0.13
CA THR A 102 -6.72 -12.45 1.14
C THR A 102 -5.64 -13.28 1.83
N ARG A 103 -4.42 -13.32 1.27
CA ARG A 103 -3.34 -14.18 1.77
C ARG A 103 -2.43 -13.47 2.76
N GLN A 104 -2.03 -14.19 3.79
CA GLN A 104 -0.94 -13.78 4.69
C GLN A 104 0.38 -13.61 3.93
N GLY A 105 1.29 -12.82 4.49
CA GLY A 105 2.62 -12.60 3.95
C GLY A 105 3.24 -11.31 4.46
N ASN A 106 4.44 -11.05 3.96
CA ASN A 106 5.12 -9.79 4.10
C ASN A 106 4.70 -8.85 2.96
N TYR A 107 3.96 -7.82 3.29
CA TYR A 107 3.52 -6.80 2.35
C TYR A 107 4.48 -5.61 2.37
N ALA A 108 4.89 -5.15 1.18
CA ALA A 108 5.73 -3.99 1.03
C ALA A 108 4.95 -2.83 0.43
N PHE A 109 4.83 -1.76 1.19
CA PHE A 109 4.34 -0.46 0.74
C PHE A 109 5.53 0.37 0.29
N ARG A 110 5.66 0.55 -1.02
CA ARG A 110 6.76 1.31 -1.59
C ARG A 110 6.24 2.53 -2.33
N TRP A 111 6.65 3.68 -1.86
CA TRP A 111 6.41 4.94 -2.52
C TRP A 111 7.55 5.31 -3.47
N PHE A 112 7.17 5.92 -4.58
CA PHE A 112 8.09 6.49 -5.56
C PHE A 112 7.71 7.94 -5.85
N ALA A 113 8.70 8.75 -6.19
CA ALA A 113 8.55 10.01 -6.89
C ALA A 113 9.30 9.89 -8.22
N THR A 114 8.57 9.92 -9.32
CA THR A 114 9.10 9.73 -10.68
C THR A 114 8.85 10.99 -11.49
N PRO A 115 9.86 11.62 -12.08
CA PRO A 115 9.66 12.74 -13.02
C PRO A 115 8.66 12.37 -14.12
N GLU A 116 7.76 13.31 -14.46
CA GLU A 116 6.73 13.05 -15.46
C GLU A 116 7.25 12.49 -16.80
N PRO A 117 8.38 12.96 -17.34
CA PRO A 117 8.91 12.40 -18.59
C PRO A 117 9.32 10.92 -18.49
N HIS A 118 9.66 10.44 -17.29
CA HIS A 118 10.07 9.06 -17.05
C HIS A 118 8.90 8.13 -16.67
N TRP A 119 7.72 8.69 -16.41
CA TRP A 119 6.58 7.92 -15.96
C TRP A 119 6.13 6.82 -16.92
N PRO A 120 6.05 7.06 -18.26
CA PRO A 120 5.71 5.98 -19.19
C PRO A 120 6.70 4.82 -19.16
N GLU A 121 8.03 5.10 -19.21
CA GLU A 121 9.07 4.05 -19.13
C GLU A 121 9.00 3.29 -17.80
N PHE A 122 8.72 4.00 -16.69
CA PHE A 122 8.53 3.37 -15.38
C PHE A 122 7.39 2.33 -15.39
N LEU A 123 6.26 2.65 -16.02
CA LEU A 123 5.13 1.72 -16.16
C LEU A 123 5.48 0.53 -17.05
N ASP A 124 6.14 0.75 -18.17
CA ASP A 124 6.57 -0.31 -19.09
C ASP A 124 7.52 -1.31 -18.42
N LEU A 125 8.48 -0.82 -17.65
CA LEU A 125 9.41 -1.63 -16.88
C LEU A 125 8.68 -2.44 -15.79
N CYS A 126 7.67 -1.86 -15.13
CA CYS A 126 6.81 -2.57 -14.20
C CYS A 126 6.05 -3.70 -14.89
N ALA A 127 5.35 -3.42 -15.97
CA ALA A 127 4.58 -4.41 -16.72
C ALA A 127 5.46 -5.58 -17.22
N ALA A 128 6.66 -5.25 -17.72
CA ALA A 128 7.59 -6.24 -18.25
C ALA A 128 8.30 -7.08 -17.17
N ALA A 129 8.44 -6.58 -15.95
CA ALA A 129 9.14 -7.30 -14.88
C ALA A 129 8.21 -8.15 -13.99
N TRP A 130 6.95 -7.75 -13.82
CA TRP A 130 6.07 -8.36 -12.81
C TRP A 130 5.77 -9.83 -13.02
N PRO A 131 5.46 -10.34 -14.23
CA PRO A 131 5.20 -11.76 -14.41
C PRO A 131 6.37 -12.64 -13.94
N GLY A 132 7.58 -12.33 -14.39
CA GLY A 132 8.77 -13.06 -13.97
C GLY A 132 9.12 -12.89 -12.49
N PHE A 133 8.84 -11.72 -11.91
CA PHE A 133 9.00 -11.48 -10.47
C PHE A 133 8.02 -12.31 -9.64
N GLU A 134 6.77 -12.40 -10.04
CA GLU A 134 5.73 -13.16 -9.34
C GLU A 134 6.03 -14.65 -9.38
N ASP A 135 6.43 -15.14 -10.55
CA ASP A 135 6.74 -16.54 -10.81
C ASP A 135 7.98 -17.02 -10.03
N ALA A 136 9.08 -16.24 -10.11
CA ALA A 136 10.34 -16.61 -9.48
C ALA A 136 10.30 -16.59 -7.94
N TYR A 137 9.46 -15.75 -7.32
CA TYR A 137 9.52 -15.49 -5.89
C TYR A 137 8.23 -15.78 -5.12
N ASP A 138 7.29 -16.56 -5.67
CA ASP A 138 5.95 -16.77 -5.08
C ASP A 138 5.37 -15.46 -4.55
N SER A 139 5.54 -14.41 -5.32
CA SER A 139 5.18 -13.05 -4.93
C SER A 139 3.93 -12.61 -5.67
N GLN A 140 3.35 -11.50 -5.25
CA GLN A 140 2.19 -10.92 -5.89
C GLN A 140 2.35 -9.40 -5.95
N VAL A 141 2.15 -8.81 -7.11
CA VAL A 141 1.94 -7.38 -7.24
C VAL A 141 0.45 -7.09 -7.03
N VAL A 142 0.11 -6.58 -5.85
CA VAL A 142 -1.27 -6.28 -5.47
C VAL A 142 -1.77 -5.05 -6.21
N GLY A 143 -0.95 -4.02 -6.30
CA GLY A 143 -1.31 -2.82 -7.05
C GLY A 143 -0.19 -1.80 -7.15
N LEU A 144 -0.33 -0.94 -8.16
CA LEU A 144 0.42 0.29 -8.34
C LEU A 144 -0.60 1.40 -8.58
N TRP A 145 -0.65 2.36 -7.67
CA TRP A 145 -1.57 3.48 -7.73
C TRP A 145 -0.80 4.79 -7.88
N GLN A 146 -1.30 5.67 -8.71
CA GLN A 146 -0.86 7.06 -8.80
C GLN A 146 -1.62 7.89 -7.77
N ALA A 147 -0.91 8.66 -6.96
CA ALA A 147 -1.50 9.63 -6.04
C ALA A 147 -2.20 10.75 -6.81
N SER A 148 -3.42 11.12 -6.41
CA SER A 148 -4.18 12.18 -7.06
C SER A 148 -3.81 13.59 -6.58
N GLY A 149 -3.00 13.68 -5.51
CA GLY A 149 -2.68 14.93 -4.83
C GLY A 149 -3.71 15.32 -3.75
N ASP A 150 -4.88 14.69 -3.72
CA ASP A 150 -5.88 14.89 -2.67
C ASP A 150 -5.50 14.08 -1.43
N ARG A 151 -5.19 14.77 -0.33
CA ARG A 151 -4.70 14.18 0.92
C ARG A 151 -5.17 14.94 2.15
N THR A 152 -5.22 14.22 3.28
CA THR A 152 -5.42 14.80 4.61
C THR A 152 -4.14 14.77 5.44
N GLY A 153 -4.16 15.46 6.57
CA GLY A 153 -3.04 15.52 7.52
C GLY A 153 -2.02 16.59 7.16
N ASN A 154 -1.64 17.37 8.18
CA ASN A 154 -0.60 18.38 8.06
C ASN A 154 0.78 17.79 8.35
N GLY A 155 1.76 18.16 7.56
CA GLY A 155 3.16 17.90 7.84
C GLY A 155 3.92 17.25 6.69
N ASP A 156 5.17 17.65 6.58
CA ASP A 156 6.17 17.03 5.73
C ASP A 156 6.44 15.62 6.26
N ASP A 157 5.74 14.66 5.69
CA ASP A 157 6.08 13.27 5.93
C ASP A 157 7.28 12.93 5.05
N GLU A 158 8.47 13.11 5.60
CA GLU A 158 9.73 12.73 4.91
C GLU A 158 9.64 11.31 4.32
N ALA A 159 8.88 10.46 4.98
CA ALA A 159 8.70 9.07 4.56
C ALA A 159 7.71 8.89 3.39
N SER A 160 6.97 9.93 3.00
CA SER A 160 6.10 9.90 1.81
C SER A 160 6.68 10.67 0.62
N GLY A 161 7.78 11.43 0.81
CA GLY A 161 8.36 12.30 -0.22
C GLY A 161 7.43 13.42 -0.70
N ALA A 162 6.27 13.58 -0.03
CA ALA A 162 5.27 14.56 -0.42
C ALA A 162 5.81 16.00 -0.25
N GLY A 163 5.76 16.77 -1.31
CA GLY A 163 6.22 18.16 -1.33
C GLY A 163 7.74 18.35 -1.52
N ARG A 164 8.53 17.27 -1.48
CA ARG A 164 9.99 17.33 -1.63
C ARG A 164 10.45 17.11 -3.08
N PHE A 165 9.69 16.33 -3.85
CA PHE A 165 10.00 15.99 -5.23
C PHE A 165 8.80 16.31 -6.12
N GLY A 166 9.06 16.84 -7.31
CA GLY A 166 8.07 17.01 -8.35
C GLY A 166 7.72 15.71 -9.05
N GLY A 167 6.80 15.78 -10.03
CA GLY A 167 6.44 14.63 -10.85
C GLY A 167 5.34 13.74 -10.26
N VAL A 168 5.28 12.51 -10.75
CA VAL A 168 4.27 11.52 -10.39
C VAL A 168 4.65 10.80 -9.10
N ARG A 169 3.80 10.89 -8.09
CA ARG A 169 3.90 10.05 -6.89
C ARG A 169 3.08 8.79 -7.08
N SER A 170 3.66 7.66 -6.71
CA SER A 170 2.96 6.38 -6.82
C SER A 170 3.27 5.45 -5.65
N LEU A 171 2.27 4.64 -5.28
CA LEU A 171 2.36 3.59 -4.28
C LEU A 171 2.32 2.22 -4.96
N LEU A 172 3.35 1.43 -4.77
CA LEU A 172 3.39 0.02 -5.14
C LEU A 172 3.18 -0.84 -3.88
N LEU A 173 2.20 -1.73 -3.92
CA LEU A 173 1.96 -2.74 -2.90
C LEU A 173 2.28 -4.13 -3.47
N THR A 174 3.23 -4.81 -2.85
CA THR A 174 3.60 -6.18 -3.20
C THR A 174 3.49 -7.09 -2.00
N ARG A 175 3.12 -8.35 -2.22
CA ARG A 175 3.13 -9.42 -1.21
C ARG A 175 4.25 -10.40 -1.52
N ARG A 176 4.93 -10.88 -0.48
CA ARG A 176 5.80 -12.06 -0.49
C ARG A 176 5.37 -13.03 0.61
N PRO A 177 5.70 -14.32 0.52
CA PRO A 177 5.39 -15.27 1.59
C PRO A 177 5.94 -14.87 2.95
N ASN A 178 7.16 -14.34 2.98
CA ASN A 178 7.87 -13.95 4.20
C ASN A 178 9.04 -13.00 3.90
N LEU A 179 9.73 -12.54 4.95
CA LEU A 179 10.91 -11.67 4.84
C LEU A 179 12.12 -12.36 4.22
N ALA A 180 12.28 -13.67 4.38
CA ALA A 180 13.38 -14.40 3.75
C ALA A 180 13.25 -14.35 2.22
N MET A 181 12.04 -14.45 1.68
CA MET A 181 11.80 -14.28 0.25
C MET A 181 12.07 -12.84 -0.21
N TRP A 182 11.89 -11.86 0.66
CA TRP A 182 12.31 -10.48 0.39
C TRP A 182 13.82 -10.39 0.14
N GLU A 183 14.63 -10.98 1.04
CA GLU A 183 16.09 -10.99 0.88
C GLU A 183 16.50 -11.81 -0.35
N ARG A 184 15.92 -13.00 -0.52
CA ARG A 184 16.18 -13.87 -1.68
C ARG A 184 15.94 -13.13 -3.01
N SER A 185 14.90 -12.32 -3.11
CA SER A 185 14.57 -11.58 -4.34
C SER A 185 15.57 -10.48 -4.73
N LYS A 186 16.56 -10.20 -3.90
CA LYS A 186 17.66 -9.27 -4.21
C LYS A 186 18.85 -9.95 -4.90
N LEU A 187 18.92 -11.27 -4.77
CA LEU A 187 20.04 -12.09 -5.28
C LEU A 187 19.51 -13.01 -6.38
N PRO A 188 19.58 -12.58 -7.65
CA PRO A 188 19.05 -13.38 -8.76
C PRO A 188 19.86 -14.67 -8.96
N GLU A 189 19.18 -15.78 -9.17
CA GLU A 189 19.74 -17.07 -9.53
C GLU A 189 19.40 -17.38 -10.98
N GLY A 190 20.39 -17.32 -11.85
CA GLY A 190 20.24 -17.57 -13.28
C GLY A 190 19.76 -16.37 -14.11
N ALA A 191 19.74 -16.56 -15.42
CA ALA A 191 19.53 -15.49 -16.39
C ALA A 191 18.13 -14.88 -16.35
N ALA A 192 17.09 -15.68 -16.11
CA ALA A 192 15.71 -15.19 -16.07
C ALA A 192 15.48 -14.21 -14.89
N GLU A 193 15.93 -14.58 -13.70
CA GLU A 193 15.84 -13.69 -12.54
C GLU A 193 16.74 -12.45 -12.69
N ALA A 194 17.91 -12.61 -13.32
CA ALA A 194 18.80 -11.47 -13.61
C ALA A 194 18.12 -10.44 -14.51
N GLN A 195 17.40 -10.88 -15.55
CA GLN A 195 16.63 -9.98 -16.44
C GLN A 195 15.49 -9.25 -15.68
N VAL A 196 14.78 -9.96 -14.80
CA VAL A 196 13.77 -9.34 -13.93
C VAL A 196 14.42 -8.27 -13.05
N ARG A 197 15.55 -8.61 -12.45
CA ARG A 197 16.30 -7.71 -11.56
C ARG A 197 16.81 -6.47 -12.29
N GLU A 198 17.31 -6.63 -13.51
CA GLU A 198 17.76 -5.52 -14.36
C GLU A 198 16.64 -4.51 -14.60
N LYS A 199 15.45 -4.98 -15.05
CA LYS A 199 14.29 -4.12 -15.26
C LYS A 199 13.86 -3.40 -13.99
N LEU A 200 13.80 -4.14 -12.86
CA LEU A 200 13.46 -3.55 -11.56
C LEU A 200 14.51 -2.54 -11.10
N SER A 201 15.80 -2.75 -11.39
CA SER A 201 16.88 -1.81 -11.09
C SER A 201 16.74 -0.55 -11.93
N ARG A 202 16.61 -0.70 -13.26
CA ARG A 202 16.40 0.43 -14.17
C ARG A 202 15.21 1.29 -13.75
N ARG A 203 14.12 0.69 -13.28
CA ARG A 203 12.97 1.42 -12.75
C ARG A 203 13.34 2.34 -11.58
N TYR A 204 14.28 1.93 -10.70
CA TYR A 204 14.75 2.81 -9.61
C TYR A 204 15.57 3.99 -10.12
N ASP A 205 16.33 3.80 -11.21
CA ASP A 205 17.13 4.87 -11.80
C ASP A 205 16.25 5.99 -12.41
N LEU A 206 14.99 5.69 -12.70
CA LEU A 206 14.01 6.67 -13.19
C LEU A 206 13.38 7.53 -12.09
N CYS A 207 13.63 7.24 -10.82
CA CYS A 207 12.97 7.88 -9.70
C CYS A 207 13.92 8.82 -8.96
N ASP A 208 13.44 10.02 -8.62
CA ASP A 208 14.16 10.94 -7.76
C ASP A 208 14.21 10.46 -6.31
N TRP A 209 13.22 9.64 -5.92
CA TRP A 209 13.09 9.16 -4.56
C TRP A 209 12.25 7.90 -4.46
N THR A 210 12.59 7.05 -3.50
CA THR A 210 11.81 5.89 -3.11
C THR A 210 12.00 5.55 -1.64
N VAL A 211 10.92 5.10 -1.00
CA VAL A 211 10.95 4.56 0.36
C VAL A 211 10.07 3.34 0.45
N VAL A 212 10.42 2.41 1.32
CA VAL A 212 9.64 1.20 1.56
C VAL A 212 9.44 0.96 3.04
N SER A 213 8.25 0.51 3.40
CA SER A 213 7.96 -0.10 4.68
C SER A 213 7.32 -1.46 4.48
N THR A 214 7.45 -2.36 5.45
CA THR A 214 6.80 -3.67 5.40
C THR A 214 5.72 -3.79 6.46
N ALA A 215 4.71 -4.59 6.15
CA ALA A 215 3.55 -4.76 6.99
C ALA A 215 2.94 -6.17 6.84
N THR A 216 2.13 -6.58 7.79
CA THR A 216 1.37 -7.84 7.78
C THR A 216 -0.10 -7.54 7.57
N LEU A 217 -0.77 -8.27 6.67
CA LEU A 217 -2.20 -8.15 6.42
C LEU A 217 -2.99 -8.73 7.59
N LEU A 218 -3.77 -7.88 8.26
CA LEU A 218 -4.62 -8.27 9.40
C LEU A 218 -5.95 -8.87 8.95
N THR A 219 -6.44 -8.50 7.77
CA THR A 219 -7.69 -8.97 7.18
C THR A 219 -7.52 -10.22 6.31
N ALA A 220 -6.37 -10.91 6.38
CA ALA A 220 -6.13 -12.13 5.64
C ALA A 220 -7.06 -13.27 6.12
N VAL A 221 -7.60 -14.05 5.17
CA VAL A 221 -8.49 -15.17 5.48
C VAL A 221 -7.74 -16.40 6.00
N ASP A 222 -6.45 -16.52 5.68
CA ASP A 222 -5.57 -17.59 6.12
C ASP A 222 -4.73 -17.22 7.37
N ARG A 223 -5.12 -16.17 8.06
CA ARG A 223 -4.46 -15.72 9.29
C ARG A 223 -4.61 -16.76 10.38
N ARG A 224 -3.49 -17.34 10.83
CA ARG A 224 -3.49 -18.48 11.75
C ARG A 224 -3.35 -18.10 13.22
N ASP A 225 -2.79 -16.93 13.52
CA ASP A 225 -2.52 -16.55 14.92
C ASP A 225 -2.46 -15.03 15.07
N THR A 226 -3.24 -14.53 16.02
CA THR A 226 -3.27 -13.12 16.42
C THR A 226 -2.44 -12.83 17.66
N ALA A 227 -2.07 -13.88 18.43
CA ALA A 227 -1.44 -13.74 19.75
C ALA A 227 0.05 -13.36 19.70
N ARG A 228 0.71 -13.52 18.55
CA ARG A 228 2.15 -13.25 18.41
C ARG A 228 2.54 -11.78 18.22
N TRP A 229 1.58 -10.87 18.35
CA TRP A 229 1.82 -9.46 18.04
C TRP A 229 1.82 -8.55 19.27
N THR A 230 1.94 -9.15 20.44
CA THR A 230 2.07 -8.41 21.71
C THR A 230 3.46 -7.83 21.92
#